data_29a8b276770c398ff268f4da80ccbe72
#
_entry.id   29a8b276770c398ff268f4da80ccbe72
#
_cell.length_a   1.000
_cell.length_b   1.000
_cell.length_c   1.000
_cell.angle_alpha   90.00
_cell.angle_beta   90.00
_cell.angle_gamma   90.00
#
_symmetry.space_group_name_H-M   'P 1'
#
loop_
_entity.id
_entity.type
_entity.pdbx_description
1 polymer ?
#
loop_
_entity_poly.entity_id
_entity_poly.type
_entity_poly.pdbx_seq_one_letter_code
_entity_poly.pdbx_strand_id
1 'polypeptide(L)'
;MSTTTHYSIDSIGVMNDYIRYPSKWDHQVKQMHLLDNTDDNVEVTLACAVQALNIYYIPDFIEWKLNEGFKKINMWPFGAGGVNYHFVYHPPQLNVKILPKWFKDDCHLKYVDFYSWWEKNWEKGIPSWHKNEITLEEWKNANYGIKRLKGLISFMKSEDWSNRMIEFKEYITIMD
;
A
#
# COMPACT_ATOMS: atom_id res chain seq x y z
N MET A 1 -20.31 -15.09 -14.89
CA MET A 1 -20.24 -13.63 -14.77
C MET A 1 -19.20 -13.34 -13.68
N SER A 2 -18.13 -12.61 -13.99
CA SER A 2 -17.10 -12.25 -13.00
C SER A 2 -17.46 -10.90 -12.36
N THR A 3 -17.23 -10.78 -11.06
CA THR A 3 -17.46 -9.55 -10.30
C THR A 3 -16.14 -9.07 -9.70
N THR A 4 -15.77 -7.82 -9.92
CA THR A 4 -14.58 -7.22 -9.30
C THR A 4 -14.99 -6.39 -8.09
N THR A 5 -14.38 -6.66 -6.95
CA THR A 5 -14.57 -5.92 -5.70
C THR A 5 -13.32 -5.11 -5.38
N HIS A 6 -13.48 -3.81 -5.12
CA HIS A 6 -12.41 -2.94 -4.65
C HIS A 6 -12.53 -2.72 -3.15
N TYR A 7 -11.54 -3.17 -2.39
CA TYR A 7 -11.49 -2.97 -0.95
C TYR A 7 -10.52 -1.83 -0.60
N SER A 8 -11.06 -0.81 0.03
CA SER A 8 -10.27 0.39 0.35
C SER A 8 -9.52 0.22 1.65
N ILE A 9 -8.20 0.38 1.60
CA ILE A 9 -7.29 0.30 2.74
C ILE A 9 -6.10 1.24 2.51
N ASP A 10 -5.77 2.08 3.47
CA ASP A 10 -4.79 3.15 3.25
C ASP A 10 -3.48 2.94 4.00
N SER A 11 -3.45 2.07 5.00
CA SER A 11 -2.26 1.82 5.81
C SER A 11 -2.38 0.50 6.58
N ILE A 12 -1.54 0.30 7.57
CA ILE A 12 -1.51 -0.84 8.48
C ILE A 12 -1.75 -0.40 9.91
N GLY A 13 -2.44 -1.26 10.70
CA GLY A 13 -2.61 -1.08 12.14
C GLY A 13 -3.28 0.23 12.53
N VAL A 14 -2.74 0.85 13.57
CA VAL A 14 -3.26 2.10 14.14
C VAL A 14 -3.31 3.25 13.14
N MET A 15 -2.35 3.30 12.19
CA MET A 15 -2.36 4.33 11.16
C MET A 15 -3.55 4.17 10.20
N ASN A 16 -3.93 2.94 9.87
CA ASN A 16 -5.14 2.72 9.08
C ASN A 16 -6.40 3.12 9.87
N ASP A 17 -6.46 2.81 11.16
CA ASP A 17 -7.57 3.19 12.05
C ASP A 17 -7.71 4.71 12.15
N TYR A 18 -6.59 5.42 12.23
CA TYR A 18 -6.57 6.88 12.26
C TYR A 18 -7.10 7.50 10.95
N ILE A 19 -6.57 7.06 9.81
CA ILE A 19 -6.95 7.61 8.51
C ILE A 19 -8.40 7.29 8.15
N ARG A 20 -8.87 6.11 8.55
CA ARG A 20 -10.19 5.57 8.19
C ARG A 20 -11.15 5.50 9.37
N TYR A 21 -11.04 6.42 10.32
CA TYR A 21 -11.98 6.46 11.45
C TYR A 21 -13.45 6.41 10.96
N PRO A 22 -14.35 5.61 11.60
CA PRO A 22 -14.15 4.80 12.81
C PRO A 22 -13.73 3.33 12.56
N SER A 23 -13.11 3.03 11.44
CA SER A 23 -12.64 1.68 11.09
C SER A 23 -11.69 1.13 12.18
N LYS A 24 -11.62 -0.20 12.27
CA LYS A 24 -10.69 -0.92 13.15
C LYS A 24 -9.89 -1.94 12.37
N TRP A 25 -8.57 -1.90 12.51
CA TRP A 25 -7.63 -2.75 11.77
C TRP A 25 -7.98 -4.24 11.87
N ASP A 26 -8.22 -4.75 13.06
CA ASP A 26 -8.56 -6.16 13.26
C ASP A 26 -9.86 -6.57 12.53
N HIS A 27 -10.80 -5.65 12.41
CA HIS A 27 -12.01 -5.88 11.63
C HIS A 27 -11.70 -5.88 10.12
N GLN A 28 -10.85 -4.95 9.66
CA GLN A 28 -10.44 -4.88 8.25
C GLN A 28 -9.71 -6.17 7.83
N VAL A 29 -8.79 -6.67 8.66
CA VAL A 29 -8.07 -7.93 8.41
C VAL A 29 -9.05 -9.10 8.26
N LYS A 30 -10.03 -9.22 9.17
CA LYS A 30 -11.06 -10.25 9.07
C LYS A 30 -11.88 -10.15 7.78
N GLN A 31 -12.25 -8.94 7.37
CA GLN A 31 -12.98 -8.73 6.13
C GLN A 31 -12.13 -9.08 4.90
N MET A 32 -10.85 -8.74 4.89
CA MET A 32 -9.93 -9.15 3.81
C MET A 32 -9.82 -10.66 3.70
N HIS A 33 -9.71 -11.39 4.81
CA HIS A 33 -9.72 -12.86 4.79
C HIS A 33 -11.03 -13.44 4.28
N LEU A 34 -12.18 -12.85 4.63
CA LEU A 34 -13.47 -13.26 4.09
C LEU A 34 -13.54 -13.06 2.57
N LEU A 35 -13.10 -11.90 2.08
CA LEU A 35 -13.06 -11.60 0.65
C LEU A 35 -12.08 -12.52 -0.09
N ASP A 36 -10.92 -12.81 0.51
CA ASP A 36 -9.90 -13.69 -0.07
C ASP A 36 -10.40 -15.14 -0.26
N ASN A 37 -11.36 -15.56 0.57
CA ASN A 37 -11.98 -16.88 0.54
C ASN A 37 -13.36 -16.93 -0.17
N THR A 38 -13.73 -15.89 -0.91
CA THR A 38 -14.96 -15.89 -1.73
C THR A 38 -14.85 -16.84 -2.94
N ASP A 39 -15.96 -17.03 -3.67
CA ASP A 39 -15.99 -17.83 -4.89
C ASP A 39 -15.02 -17.34 -5.97
N ASP A 40 -14.56 -18.24 -6.84
CA ASP A 40 -13.55 -17.93 -7.87
C ASP A 40 -14.01 -16.90 -8.92
N ASN A 41 -15.30 -16.66 -9.02
CA ASN A 41 -15.87 -15.61 -9.88
C ASN A 41 -15.82 -14.20 -9.27
N VAL A 42 -15.29 -14.06 -8.05
CA VAL A 42 -15.08 -12.76 -7.37
C VAL A 42 -13.60 -12.41 -7.38
N GLU A 43 -13.25 -11.36 -8.10
CA GLU A 43 -11.91 -10.77 -8.08
C GLU A 43 -11.84 -9.71 -6.99
N VAL A 44 -10.75 -9.71 -6.20
CA VAL A 44 -10.56 -8.75 -5.11
C VAL A 44 -9.32 -7.92 -5.36
N THR A 45 -9.48 -6.60 -5.40
CA THR A 45 -8.37 -5.65 -5.48
C THR A 45 -8.38 -4.72 -4.28
N LEU A 46 -7.20 -4.30 -3.85
CA LEU A 46 -7.08 -3.26 -2.82
C LEU A 46 -6.89 -1.89 -3.47
N ALA A 47 -7.48 -0.87 -2.87
CA ALA A 47 -7.31 0.52 -3.28
C ALA A 47 -6.74 1.32 -2.10
N CYS A 48 -5.66 2.08 -2.36
CA CYS A 48 -4.97 2.89 -1.37
C CYS A 48 -4.87 4.34 -1.83
N ALA A 49 -5.40 5.25 -1.02
CA ALA A 49 -5.25 6.68 -1.21
C ALA A 49 -3.91 7.14 -0.60
N VAL A 50 -2.91 7.35 -1.45
CA VAL A 50 -1.55 7.73 -1.02
C VAL A 50 -1.51 9.19 -0.62
N GLN A 51 -1.16 9.45 0.62
CA GLN A 51 -1.16 10.77 1.23
C GLN A 51 0.00 10.94 2.23
N ALA A 52 0.18 12.16 2.73
CA ALA A 52 1.26 12.50 3.65
C ALA A 52 1.28 11.63 4.93
N LEU A 53 0.11 11.16 5.38
CA LEU A 53 -0.02 10.32 6.59
C LEU A 53 0.44 8.88 6.38
N ASN A 54 0.32 8.33 5.17
CA ASN A 54 0.52 6.89 4.97
C ASN A 54 1.69 6.49 4.08
N ILE A 55 2.26 7.41 3.30
CA ILE A 55 3.33 7.03 2.35
C ILE A 55 4.51 6.31 3.03
N TYR A 56 4.81 6.66 4.27
CA TYR A 56 5.86 6.02 5.06
C TYR A 56 5.53 4.55 5.41
N TYR A 57 4.25 4.22 5.58
CA TYR A 57 3.78 2.90 6.03
C TYR A 57 3.41 1.95 4.88
N ILE A 58 3.45 2.40 3.63
CA ILE A 58 3.13 1.56 2.47
C ILE A 58 4.06 0.34 2.36
N PRO A 59 5.39 0.45 2.57
CA PRO A 59 6.27 -0.72 2.60
C PRO A 59 5.84 -1.77 3.63
N ASP A 60 5.55 -1.34 4.88
CA ASP A 60 5.12 -2.24 5.95
C ASP A 60 3.79 -2.93 5.61
N PHE A 61 2.86 -2.18 5.02
CA PHE A 61 1.58 -2.73 4.58
C PHE A 61 1.75 -3.81 3.50
N ILE A 62 2.63 -3.58 2.52
CA ILE A 62 2.88 -4.55 1.44
C ILE A 62 3.61 -5.78 2.00
N GLU A 63 4.61 -5.60 2.86
CA GLU A 63 5.31 -6.70 3.52
C GLU A 63 4.35 -7.57 4.33
N TRP A 64 3.52 -6.94 5.19
CA TRP A 64 2.49 -7.63 5.93
C TRP A 64 1.54 -8.40 5.01
N LYS A 65 1.01 -7.74 3.99
CA LYS A 65 0.06 -8.31 3.03
C LYS A 65 0.63 -9.57 2.34
N LEU A 66 1.89 -9.52 1.92
CA LEU A 66 2.56 -10.65 1.27
C LEU A 66 2.76 -11.82 2.24
N ASN A 67 3.07 -11.51 3.51
CA ASN A 67 3.30 -12.50 4.56
C ASN A 67 1.99 -13.12 5.10
N GLU A 68 0.85 -12.45 4.96
CA GLU A 68 -0.44 -12.92 5.47
C GLU A 68 -0.97 -14.16 4.74
N GLY A 69 -0.46 -14.44 3.56
CA GLY A 69 -0.80 -15.64 2.80
C GLY A 69 -2.14 -15.57 2.07
N PHE A 70 -2.58 -14.37 1.72
CA PHE A 70 -3.74 -14.16 0.85
C PHE A 70 -3.57 -14.84 -0.51
N LYS A 71 -4.67 -15.40 -1.04
CA LYS A 71 -4.72 -16.02 -2.36
C LYS A 71 -5.06 -14.99 -3.43
N LYS A 72 -6.32 -14.54 -3.44
CA LYS A 72 -6.87 -13.61 -4.45
C LYS A 72 -6.29 -12.23 -4.33
N ILE A 73 -6.17 -11.70 -3.10
CA ILE A 73 -5.67 -10.36 -2.83
C ILE A 73 -4.21 -10.19 -3.30
N ASN A 74 -3.42 -11.26 -3.30
CA ASN A 74 -2.04 -11.22 -3.76
C ASN A 74 -1.86 -11.47 -5.27
N MET A 75 -2.85 -12.07 -5.94
CA MET A 75 -2.73 -12.55 -7.31
C MET A 75 -2.99 -11.50 -8.39
N TRP A 76 -3.59 -10.37 -8.04
CA TRP A 76 -4.01 -9.39 -9.05
C TRP A 76 -2.83 -8.64 -9.70
N PRO A 77 -2.78 -8.59 -11.06
CA PRO A 77 -1.62 -8.06 -11.79
C PRO A 77 -1.50 -6.53 -11.81
N PHE A 78 -2.54 -5.81 -11.41
CA PHE A 78 -2.55 -4.35 -11.46
C PHE A 78 -2.15 -3.74 -10.12
N GLY A 79 -1.06 -3.01 -10.12
CA GLY A 79 -0.50 -2.39 -8.93
C GLY A 79 0.53 -3.28 -8.19
N ALA A 80 1.24 -2.70 -7.24
CA ALA A 80 2.21 -3.41 -6.44
C ALA A 80 1.51 -4.40 -5.50
N GLY A 81 1.66 -5.70 -5.79
CA GLY A 81 1.04 -6.74 -4.98
C GLY A 81 -0.49 -6.63 -4.90
N GLY A 82 -1.18 -6.29 -6.01
CA GLY A 82 -2.65 -6.17 -6.05
C GLY A 82 -3.21 -4.91 -5.38
N VAL A 83 -2.41 -3.87 -5.19
CA VAL A 83 -2.87 -2.59 -4.64
C VAL A 83 -2.86 -1.51 -5.71
N ASN A 84 -4.01 -0.88 -5.91
CA ASN A 84 -4.17 0.30 -6.76
C ASN A 84 -3.88 1.56 -5.94
N TYR A 85 -2.83 2.29 -6.31
CA TYR A 85 -2.43 3.52 -5.63
C TYR A 85 -2.98 4.74 -6.34
N HIS A 86 -3.65 5.61 -5.58
CA HIS A 86 -4.18 6.89 -6.05
C HIS A 86 -3.62 8.01 -5.17
N PHE A 87 -2.93 8.97 -5.75
CA PHE A 87 -2.43 10.12 -4.98
C PHE A 87 -3.57 11.04 -4.56
N VAL A 88 -3.53 11.48 -3.31
CA VAL A 88 -4.42 12.52 -2.81
C VAL A 88 -3.89 13.88 -3.27
N TYR A 89 -4.65 14.55 -4.13
CA TYR A 89 -4.37 15.91 -4.59
C TYR A 89 -5.17 16.95 -3.81
N HIS A 90 -6.35 16.57 -3.35
CA HIS A 90 -7.23 17.41 -2.56
C HIS A 90 -7.76 16.65 -1.34
N PRO A 91 -7.72 17.28 -0.18
CA PRO A 91 -7.19 18.63 0.07
C PRO A 91 -5.64 18.65 -0.04
N PRO A 92 -5.06 19.77 -0.53
CA PRO A 92 -3.63 19.81 -0.88
C PRO A 92 -2.69 19.59 0.31
N GLN A 93 -3.11 19.91 1.54
CA GLN A 93 -2.35 19.64 2.76
C GLN A 93 -2.16 18.14 3.05
N LEU A 94 -2.87 17.24 2.39
CA LEU A 94 -2.64 15.79 2.47
C LEU A 94 -1.73 15.25 1.38
N ASN A 95 -1.34 16.08 0.40
CA ASN A 95 -0.46 15.64 -0.67
C ASN A 95 0.93 15.30 -0.14
N VAL A 96 1.52 14.23 -0.60
CA VAL A 96 2.86 13.76 -0.17
C VAL A 96 3.99 14.76 -0.45
N LYS A 97 3.80 15.71 -1.36
CA LYS A 97 4.80 16.73 -1.71
C LYS A 97 5.03 17.76 -0.59
N ILE A 98 4.10 17.88 0.37
CA ILE A 98 4.24 18.78 1.52
C ILE A 98 5.26 18.30 2.55
N LEU A 99 5.61 17.03 2.55
CA LEU A 99 6.53 16.46 3.53
C LEU A 99 7.90 17.15 3.45
N PRO A 100 8.52 17.47 4.59
CA PRO A 100 9.81 18.12 4.61
C PRO A 100 10.90 17.19 4.05
N LYS A 101 11.96 17.80 3.53
CA LYS A 101 13.05 17.07 2.85
C LYS A 101 13.60 15.90 3.68
N TRP A 102 13.88 16.14 4.97
CA TRP A 102 14.42 15.11 5.86
C TRP A 102 13.49 13.89 5.96
N PHE A 103 12.18 14.11 6.03
CA PHE A 103 11.21 13.01 6.08
C PHE A 103 11.07 12.30 4.73
N LYS A 104 11.13 13.04 3.62
CA LYS A 104 11.16 12.45 2.27
C LYS A 104 12.39 11.54 2.07
N ASP A 105 13.53 11.93 2.65
CA ASP A 105 14.76 11.14 2.59
C ASP A 105 14.66 9.89 3.46
N ASP A 106 14.08 9.98 4.65
CA ASP A 106 13.78 8.84 5.53
C ASP A 106 12.79 7.86 4.88
N CYS A 107 11.70 8.37 4.34
CA CYS A 107 10.78 7.59 3.51
C CYS A 107 11.53 6.83 2.40
N HIS A 108 12.41 7.49 1.68
CA HIS A 108 13.18 6.86 0.59
C HIS A 108 14.05 5.71 1.10
N LEU A 109 14.74 5.90 2.22
CA LEU A 109 15.55 4.83 2.84
C LEU A 109 14.68 3.63 3.22
N LYS A 110 13.52 3.85 3.82
CA LYS A 110 12.59 2.78 4.14
C LYS A 110 12.14 1.97 2.90
N TYR A 111 11.92 2.63 1.78
CA TYR A 111 11.60 1.93 0.53
C TYR A 111 12.81 1.16 -0.02
N VAL A 112 14.03 1.65 0.15
CA VAL A 112 15.26 0.93 -0.22
C VAL A 112 15.40 -0.35 0.62
N ASP A 113 15.16 -0.27 1.93
CA ASP A 113 15.18 -1.43 2.83
C ASP A 113 14.10 -2.45 2.44
N PHE A 114 12.90 -1.99 2.13
CA PHE A 114 11.83 -2.84 1.62
C PHE A 114 12.21 -3.55 0.32
N TYR A 115 12.83 -2.86 -0.65
CA TYR A 115 13.30 -3.50 -1.88
C TYR A 115 14.38 -4.55 -1.62
N SER A 116 15.30 -4.30 -0.69
CA SER A 116 16.32 -5.26 -0.28
C SER A 116 15.68 -6.51 0.34
N TRP A 117 14.66 -6.33 1.19
CA TRP A 117 13.86 -7.41 1.73
C TRP A 117 13.13 -8.19 0.62
N TRP A 118 12.49 -7.48 -0.33
CA TRP A 118 11.78 -8.06 -1.45
C TRP A 118 12.70 -8.92 -2.33
N GLU A 119 13.84 -8.39 -2.76
CA GLU A 119 14.84 -9.08 -3.57
C GLU A 119 15.32 -10.37 -2.89
N LYS A 120 15.54 -10.31 -1.59
CA LYS A 120 15.99 -11.46 -0.82
C LYS A 120 14.93 -12.56 -0.71
N ASN A 121 13.67 -12.19 -0.52
CA ASN A 121 12.63 -13.13 -0.15
C ASN A 121 11.69 -13.52 -1.32
N TRP A 122 11.58 -12.68 -2.35
CA TRP A 122 10.59 -12.84 -3.40
C TRP A 122 11.14 -12.78 -4.84
N GLU A 123 12.15 -11.99 -5.14
CA GLU A 123 12.58 -11.76 -6.54
C GLU A 123 13.15 -13.03 -7.19
N LYS A 124 13.78 -13.91 -6.42
CA LYS A 124 14.43 -15.13 -6.91
C LYS A 124 13.48 -16.30 -7.17
N GLY A 125 12.23 -16.15 -6.89
CA GLY A 125 11.22 -17.18 -7.07
C GLY A 125 10.14 -17.12 -5.99
N ILE A 126 9.09 -17.92 -6.16
CA ILE A 126 8.00 -18.02 -5.19
C ILE A 126 8.59 -18.58 -3.88
N PRO A 127 8.44 -17.87 -2.75
CA PRO A 127 8.96 -18.37 -1.48
C PRO A 127 8.34 -19.71 -1.11
N SER A 128 9.16 -20.62 -0.57
CA SER A 128 8.69 -21.96 -0.15
C SER A 128 7.64 -21.93 0.96
N TRP A 129 7.54 -20.83 1.69
CA TRP A 129 6.53 -20.60 2.73
C TRP A 129 5.21 -20.04 2.17
N HIS A 130 5.17 -19.63 0.90
CA HIS A 130 3.94 -19.18 0.27
C HIS A 130 3.00 -20.38 0.11
N LYS A 131 1.85 -20.34 0.75
CA LYS A 131 0.93 -21.48 0.91
C LYS A 131 0.12 -21.80 -0.34
N ASN A 132 0.16 -20.95 -1.36
CA ASN A 132 -0.71 -21.04 -2.53
C ASN A 132 0.11 -21.32 -3.77
N GLU A 133 -0.43 -22.18 -4.63
CA GLU A 133 0.08 -22.36 -5.97
C GLU A 133 -0.22 -21.09 -6.78
N ILE A 134 0.83 -20.35 -7.15
CA ILE A 134 0.77 -19.25 -8.09
C ILE A 134 1.53 -19.63 -9.35
N THR A 135 1.04 -19.17 -10.49
CA THR A 135 1.70 -19.39 -11.78
C THR A 135 2.93 -18.50 -11.92
N LEU A 136 3.83 -18.87 -12.83
CA LEU A 136 4.99 -18.02 -13.16
C LEU A 136 4.58 -16.63 -13.70
N GLU A 137 3.44 -16.54 -14.35
CA GLU A 137 2.90 -15.27 -14.86
C GLU A 137 2.41 -14.37 -13.73
N GLU A 138 1.64 -14.91 -12.80
CA GLU A 138 1.19 -14.20 -11.59
C GLU A 138 2.39 -13.71 -10.76
N TRP A 139 3.41 -14.55 -10.62
CA TRP A 139 4.67 -14.18 -10.00
C TRP A 139 5.36 -13.00 -10.69
N LYS A 140 5.48 -13.02 -12.02
CA LYS A 140 6.05 -11.93 -12.80
C LYS A 140 5.26 -10.63 -12.66
N ASN A 141 3.94 -10.73 -12.62
CA ASN A 141 3.04 -9.60 -12.44
C ASN A 141 3.20 -8.97 -11.04
N ALA A 142 3.28 -9.77 -9.99
CA ALA A 142 3.57 -9.29 -8.64
C ALA A 142 4.91 -8.54 -8.57
N ASN A 143 5.97 -9.10 -9.15
CA ASN A 143 7.28 -8.44 -9.26
C ASN A 143 7.23 -7.11 -10.01
N TYR A 144 6.49 -7.05 -11.11
CA TYR A 144 6.30 -5.82 -11.86
C TYR A 144 5.59 -4.76 -11.03
N GLY A 145 4.55 -5.17 -10.30
CA GLY A 145 3.81 -4.30 -9.40
C GLY A 145 4.69 -3.68 -8.31
N ILE A 146 5.55 -4.47 -7.67
CA ILE A 146 6.49 -3.97 -6.65
C ILE A 146 7.43 -2.90 -7.23
N LYS A 147 7.96 -3.12 -8.43
CA LYS A 147 8.84 -2.14 -9.10
C LYS A 147 8.16 -0.78 -9.33
N ARG A 148 6.83 -0.75 -9.48
CA ARG A 148 6.06 0.50 -9.63
C ARG A 148 6.02 1.37 -8.36
N LEU A 149 6.28 0.82 -7.18
CA LEU A 149 6.39 1.60 -5.95
C LEU A 149 7.44 2.71 -6.02
N LYS A 150 8.47 2.55 -6.87
CA LYS A 150 9.46 3.61 -7.14
C LYS A 150 8.80 4.91 -7.63
N GLY A 151 7.68 4.80 -8.32
CA GLY A 151 6.88 5.95 -8.77
C GLY A 151 6.33 6.78 -7.62
N LEU A 152 5.98 6.16 -6.47
CA LEU A 152 5.48 6.87 -5.29
C LEU A 152 6.55 7.81 -4.73
N ILE A 153 7.77 7.32 -4.58
CA ILE A 153 8.92 8.12 -4.10
C ILE A 153 9.28 9.22 -5.12
N SER A 154 9.29 8.89 -6.40
CA SER A 154 9.57 9.88 -7.45
C SER A 154 8.55 11.01 -7.44
N PHE A 155 7.27 10.71 -7.28
CA PHE A 155 6.21 11.71 -7.17
C PHE A 155 6.34 12.55 -5.90
N MET A 156 6.58 11.95 -4.75
CA MET A 156 6.78 12.65 -3.48
C MET A 156 7.95 13.65 -3.56
N LYS A 157 9.03 13.28 -4.25
CA LYS A 157 10.25 14.11 -4.37
C LYS A 157 10.24 15.06 -5.57
N SER A 158 9.21 15.02 -6.44
CA SER A 158 9.18 15.81 -7.68
C SER A 158 9.08 17.32 -7.46
N GLU A 159 8.52 17.73 -6.32
CA GLU A 159 8.35 19.13 -5.93
C GLU A 159 8.49 19.29 -4.43
N ASP A 160 8.74 20.52 -3.98
CA ASP A 160 8.78 20.88 -2.57
C ASP A 160 7.62 21.82 -2.22
N TRP A 161 6.62 21.30 -1.51
CA TRP A 161 5.47 22.02 -0.98
C TRP A 161 5.55 22.10 0.55
N SER A 162 6.74 21.96 1.15
CA SER A 162 6.92 21.94 2.62
C SER A 162 6.51 23.23 3.33
N ASN A 163 6.42 24.34 2.60
CA ASN A 163 5.82 25.59 3.09
C ASN A 163 4.35 25.44 3.52
N ARG A 164 3.66 24.39 3.06
CA ARG A 164 2.27 24.07 3.45
C ARG A 164 2.15 23.16 4.68
N MET A 165 3.26 22.84 5.35
CA MET A 165 3.23 22.00 6.58
C MET A 165 2.43 22.63 7.73
N ILE A 166 2.25 23.94 7.73
CA ILE A 166 1.41 24.63 8.71
C ILE A 166 -0.06 24.19 8.50
N GLU A 167 -0.55 24.25 7.26
CA GLU A 167 -1.91 23.82 6.91
C GLU A 167 -2.15 22.34 7.27
N PHE A 168 -1.14 21.50 7.08
CA PHE A 168 -1.22 20.08 7.47
C PHE A 168 -1.35 19.91 8.99
N LYS A 169 -0.56 20.63 9.78
CA LYS A 169 -0.64 20.59 11.25
C LYS A 169 -2.01 21.04 11.75
N GLU A 170 -2.53 22.13 11.21
CA GLU A 170 -3.88 22.62 11.54
C GLU A 170 -4.95 21.58 11.20
N TYR A 171 -4.85 20.96 10.03
CA TYR A 171 -5.78 19.92 9.59
C TYR A 171 -5.78 18.71 10.55
N ILE A 172 -4.61 18.20 10.95
CA ILE A 172 -4.51 17.06 11.88
C ILE A 172 -5.08 17.43 13.25
N THR A 173 -4.77 18.63 13.77
CA THR A 173 -5.28 19.09 15.07
C THR A 173 -6.81 19.17 15.11
N ILE A 174 -7.46 19.39 13.97
CA ILE A 174 -8.94 19.37 13.90
C ILE A 174 -9.49 17.93 13.89
N MET A 175 -8.69 16.99 13.38
CA MET A 175 -9.11 15.57 13.30
C MET A 175 -8.94 14.82 14.63
N ASP A 176 -8.04 15.26 15.50
CA ASP A 176 -7.82 14.72 16.85
C ASP A 176 -8.90 15.18 17.84
#